data_fceb63edae46ef68219f9e91156c2bd8
#
_entry.id   fceb63edae46ef68219f9e91156c2bd8
#
_cell.length_a   1.000
_cell.length_b   1.000
_cell.length_c   1.000
_cell.angle_alpha   90.00
_cell.angle_beta   90.00
_cell.angle_gamma   90.00
#
_symmetry.space_group_name_H-M   'P 1'
#
loop_
_entity.id
_entity.type
_entity.pdbx_description
1 polymer ?
#
loop_
_entity_poly.entity_id
_entity_poly.type
_entity_poly.pdbx_seq_one_letter_code
_entity_poly.pdbx_strand_id
1 'polypeptide(L)'
;IDANIPDGKVYVSNGYMDKFGVKNGDKIELKDPYSNKTYKFEVAGSYTYDAVISVFMNRDMFIKTFDKDDDYYSGYFSNKKLTDIDDDYIASIITVKDLRKVSTQMKVSMGSFMDMVKYFGVIMFILLMYLLSKQIIEKNSNSIALTKILGYSDMEIGGLYIITTFVVVVISLLLAIPIVNIFLHEMFTSYLYTQMTGYVPYIISNSCYVKMFIM
;
A
#
# COMPACT_ATOMS: atom_id res chain seq x y z
N ILE A 1 -24.38 2.54 11.23
CA ILE A 1 -24.12 1.96 9.88
C ILE A 1 -25.49 1.68 9.29
N ASP A 2 -25.94 2.50 8.34
CA ASP A 2 -27.24 2.35 7.65
C ASP A 2 -27.19 1.31 6.53
N ALA A 3 -26.44 0.23 6.73
CA ALA A 3 -26.41 -0.86 5.75
C ALA A 3 -27.53 -1.84 6.11
N ASN A 4 -28.50 -1.99 5.21
CA ASN A 4 -29.51 -3.03 5.32
C ASN A 4 -28.88 -4.39 4.97
N ILE A 5 -28.29 -5.03 6.00
CA ILE A 5 -27.61 -6.32 5.84
C ILE A 5 -28.70 -7.40 5.82
N PRO A 6 -28.77 -8.23 4.75
CA PRO A 6 -29.77 -9.31 4.67
C PRO A 6 -29.62 -10.32 5.82
N ASP A 7 -30.74 -10.83 6.30
CA ASP A 7 -30.73 -11.85 7.34
C ASP A 7 -29.93 -13.10 6.92
N GLY A 8 -29.14 -13.61 7.85
CA GLY A 8 -28.29 -14.77 7.62
C GLY A 8 -27.00 -14.50 6.84
N LYS A 9 -26.76 -13.25 6.41
CA LYS A 9 -25.54 -12.86 5.68
C LYS A 9 -24.77 -11.79 6.41
N VAL A 10 -23.52 -11.56 5.96
CA VAL A 10 -22.62 -10.56 6.53
C VAL A 10 -22.06 -9.64 5.45
N TYR A 11 -21.73 -8.43 5.84
CA TYR A 11 -20.88 -7.55 5.04
C TYR A 11 -19.48 -7.56 5.62
N VAL A 12 -18.49 -7.38 4.76
CA VAL A 12 -17.09 -7.30 5.19
C VAL A 12 -16.49 -5.94 4.81
N SER A 13 -15.46 -5.50 5.51
CA SER A 13 -14.73 -4.29 5.11
C SER A 13 -14.00 -4.51 3.78
N ASN A 14 -13.76 -3.44 3.03
CA ASN A 14 -12.98 -3.51 1.79
C ASN A 14 -11.60 -4.15 2.07
N GLY A 15 -10.95 -3.76 3.16
CA GLY A 15 -9.69 -4.36 3.58
C GLY A 15 -9.74 -5.87 3.84
N TYR A 16 -10.89 -6.39 4.27
CA TYR A 16 -11.10 -7.84 4.40
C TYR A 16 -11.13 -8.51 3.03
N MET A 17 -11.88 -7.94 2.07
CA MET A 17 -11.97 -8.46 0.71
C MET A 17 -10.60 -8.49 0.03
N ASP A 18 -9.88 -7.37 0.09
CA ASP A 18 -8.57 -7.24 -0.55
C ASP A 18 -7.52 -8.18 0.06
N LYS A 19 -7.52 -8.30 1.40
CA LYS A 19 -6.54 -9.11 2.11
C LYS A 19 -6.75 -10.61 1.91
N PHE A 20 -8.00 -11.06 1.97
CA PHE A 20 -8.33 -12.50 1.94
C PHE A 20 -8.84 -12.96 0.56
N GLY A 21 -8.92 -12.05 -0.42
CA GLY A 21 -9.40 -12.35 -1.77
C GLY A 21 -10.86 -12.78 -1.83
N VAL A 22 -11.67 -12.39 -0.82
CA VAL A 22 -13.07 -12.78 -0.69
C VAL A 22 -13.95 -11.95 -1.62
N LYS A 23 -14.95 -12.57 -2.24
CA LYS A 23 -15.91 -11.94 -3.14
C LYS A 23 -17.33 -12.07 -2.61
N ASN A 24 -18.24 -11.27 -3.17
CA ASN A 24 -19.68 -11.39 -2.87
C ASN A 24 -20.17 -12.81 -3.22
N GLY A 25 -20.87 -13.44 -2.29
CA GLY A 25 -21.37 -14.81 -2.39
C GLY A 25 -20.43 -15.87 -1.79
N ASP A 26 -19.19 -15.52 -1.46
CA ASP A 26 -18.27 -16.45 -0.83
C ASP A 26 -18.66 -16.73 0.63
N LYS A 27 -18.25 -17.89 1.13
CA LYS A 27 -18.44 -18.27 2.54
C LYS A 27 -17.16 -18.03 3.30
N ILE A 28 -17.26 -17.31 4.41
CA ILE A 28 -16.17 -17.09 5.34
C ILE A 28 -16.36 -17.91 6.60
N GLU A 29 -15.24 -18.33 7.20
CA GLU A 29 -15.22 -19.06 8.46
C GLU A 29 -14.53 -18.20 9.52
N LEU A 30 -15.24 -17.90 10.60
CA LEU A 30 -14.71 -17.22 11.77
C LEU A 30 -14.53 -18.22 12.90
N LYS A 31 -13.29 -18.39 13.34
CA LYS A 31 -12.98 -19.27 14.48
C LYS A 31 -12.86 -18.44 15.75
N ASP A 32 -13.58 -18.83 16.77
CA ASP A 32 -13.45 -18.24 18.10
C ASP A 32 -12.11 -18.71 18.74
N PRO A 33 -11.23 -17.78 19.13
CA PRO A 33 -9.93 -18.13 19.72
C PRO A 33 -10.05 -18.79 21.12
N TYR A 34 -11.19 -18.61 21.80
CA TYR A 34 -11.39 -19.08 23.17
C TYR A 34 -12.27 -20.32 23.26
N SER A 35 -13.12 -20.57 22.26
CA SER A 35 -14.06 -21.67 22.27
C SER A 35 -13.95 -22.47 20.99
N ASN A 36 -13.24 -23.30 20.65
CA ASN A 36 -13.11 -24.13 19.43
C ASN A 36 -14.32 -24.15 18.46
N LYS A 37 -15.22 -23.14 18.58
CA LYS A 37 -16.39 -22.96 17.74
C LYS A 37 -15.99 -22.27 16.44
N THR A 38 -16.51 -22.75 15.32
CA THR A 38 -16.32 -22.13 13.99
C THR A 38 -17.68 -21.70 13.46
N TYR A 39 -17.79 -20.46 13.09
CA TYR A 39 -18.98 -19.84 12.52
C TYR A 39 -18.79 -19.64 11.03
N LYS A 40 -19.81 -20.00 10.23
CA LYS A 40 -19.79 -19.86 8.77
C LYS A 40 -20.80 -18.83 8.34
N PHE A 41 -20.37 -17.87 7.56
CA PHE A 41 -21.23 -16.78 7.04
C PHE A 41 -21.05 -16.63 5.54
N GLU A 42 -22.13 -16.28 4.87
CA GLU A 42 -22.12 -15.89 3.44
C GLU A 42 -21.93 -14.38 3.33
N VAL A 43 -20.99 -13.95 2.52
CA VAL A 43 -20.71 -12.53 2.29
C VAL A 43 -21.71 -11.96 1.26
N ALA A 44 -22.55 -11.04 1.70
CA ALA A 44 -23.52 -10.38 0.82
C ALA A 44 -22.95 -9.14 0.12
N GLY A 45 -21.89 -8.53 0.68
CA GLY A 45 -21.30 -7.34 0.11
C GLY A 45 -20.15 -6.79 0.95
N SER A 46 -19.61 -5.66 0.51
CA SER A 46 -18.59 -4.92 1.25
C SER A 46 -19.13 -3.58 1.76
N TYR A 47 -18.53 -3.14 2.84
CA TYR A 47 -18.73 -1.82 3.40
C TYR A 47 -17.38 -1.07 3.36
N THR A 48 -17.41 0.19 2.89
CA THR A 48 -16.20 1.03 2.85
C THR A 48 -15.78 1.41 4.26
N TYR A 49 -14.86 0.65 4.82
CA TYR A 49 -14.29 0.86 6.14
C TYR A 49 -12.81 0.49 6.13
N ASP A 50 -11.98 1.49 5.91
CA ASP A 50 -10.54 1.30 5.68
C ASP A 50 -9.73 1.22 6.98
N ALA A 51 -10.37 1.45 8.13
CA ALA A 51 -9.66 1.54 9.40
C ALA A 51 -9.22 0.18 9.96
N VAL A 52 -10.04 -0.85 9.79
CA VAL A 52 -9.81 -2.19 10.38
C VAL A 52 -10.45 -3.26 9.49
N ILE A 53 -9.87 -4.46 9.54
CA ILE A 53 -10.48 -5.66 8.98
C ILE A 53 -11.69 -6.04 9.85
N SER A 54 -12.89 -5.92 9.31
CA SER A 54 -14.13 -6.10 10.07
C SER A 54 -15.17 -6.89 9.30
N VAL A 55 -16.00 -7.60 10.06
CA VAL A 55 -17.21 -8.26 9.58
C VAL A 55 -18.41 -7.57 10.23
N PHE A 56 -19.37 -7.18 9.42
CA PHE A 56 -20.60 -6.50 9.86
C PHE A 56 -21.78 -7.42 9.68
N MET A 57 -22.60 -7.51 10.70
CA MET A 57 -23.81 -8.30 10.67
C MET A 57 -24.95 -7.58 11.42
N ASN A 58 -26.18 -8.01 11.16
CA ASN A 58 -27.34 -7.50 11.87
C ASN A 58 -27.20 -7.82 13.39
N ARG A 59 -27.64 -6.90 14.25
CA ARG A 59 -27.57 -7.05 15.71
C ARG A 59 -28.27 -8.31 16.19
N ASP A 60 -29.50 -8.56 15.72
CA ASP A 60 -30.27 -9.74 16.13
C ASP A 60 -29.58 -11.03 15.74
N MET A 61 -28.95 -11.05 14.57
CA MET A 61 -28.13 -12.17 14.13
C MET A 61 -26.89 -12.35 15.01
N PHE A 62 -26.22 -11.24 15.40
CA PHE A 62 -25.06 -11.27 16.27
C PHE A 62 -25.42 -11.87 17.65
N ILE A 63 -26.46 -11.35 18.29
CA ILE A 63 -26.94 -11.82 19.60
C ILE A 63 -27.25 -13.31 19.56
N LYS A 64 -28.04 -13.76 18.57
CA LYS A 64 -28.41 -15.18 18.42
C LYS A 64 -27.22 -16.08 18.11
N THR A 65 -26.28 -15.62 17.28
CA THR A 65 -25.15 -16.44 16.84
C THR A 65 -24.12 -16.64 17.94
N PHE A 66 -23.86 -15.57 18.71
CA PHE A 66 -22.83 -15.57 19.75
C PHE A 66 -23.38 -15.77 21.17
N ASP A 67 -24.66 -16.05 21.29
CA ASP A 67 -25.35 -16.29 22.56
C ASP A 67 -25.07 -15.17 23.57
N LYS A 68 -25.44 -13.95 23.17
CA LYS A 68 -25.25 -12.72 23.95
C LYS A 68 -26.61 -12.20 24.44
N ASP A 69 -26.56 -11.46 25.54
CA ASP A 69 -27.75 -10.76 26.07
C ASP A 69 -28.17 -9.63 25.14
N ASP A 70 -29.45 -9.27 25.14
CA ASP A 70 -30.01 -8.23 24.28
C ASP A 70 -29.41 -6.85 24.54
N ASP A 71 -28.87 -6.59 25.72
CA ASP A 71 -28.20 -5.36 26.13
C ASP A 71 -26.67 -5.41 26.01
N TYR A 72 -26.11 -6.47 25.40
CA TYR A 72 -24.67 -6.62 25.25
C TYR A 72 -24.06 -5.55 24.36
N TYR A 73 -23.02 -4.88 24.86
CA TYR A 73 -22.16 -3.95 24.17
C TYR A 73 -20.70 -4.19 24.55
N SER A 74 -19.80 -4.17 23.56
CA SER A 74 -18.36 -4.28 23.80
C SER A 74 -17.63 -2.93 23.81
N GLY A 75 -18.29 -1.85 23.44
CA GLY A 75 -17.71 -0.52 23.45
C GLY A 75 -18.63 0.53 22.85
N TYR A 76 -18.22 1.78 23.00
CA TYR A 76 -18.96 2.95 22.54
C TYR A 76 -18.08 3.84 21.68
N PHE A 77 -18.69 4.43 20.64
CA PHE A 77 -18.09 5.49 19.85
C PHE A 77 -18.78 6.82 20.21
N SER A 78 -17.99 7.81 20.56
CA SER A 78 -18.52 9.13 20.91
C SER A 78 -17.63 10.24 20.39
N ASN A 79 -18.27 11.36 19.98
CA ASN A 79 -17.57 12.60 19.62
C ASN A 79 -17.18 13.44 20.87
N LYS A 80 -17.65 13.04 22.04
CA LYS A 80 -17.37 13.70 23.32
C LYS A 80 -16.84 12.68 24.32
N LYS A 81 -16.07 13.14 25.31
CA LYS A 81 -15.64 12.29 26.42
C LYS A 81 -16.89 11.79 27.16
N LEU A 82 -17.02 10.49 27.27
CA LEU A 82 -18.03 9.83 28.10
C LEU A 82 -17.55 9.89 29.56
N THR A 83 -18.42 10.39 30.47
CA THR A 83 -18.12 10.56 31.89
C THR A 83 -18.99 9.71 32.81
N ASP A 84 -20.04 9.09 32.24
CA ASP A 84 -21.06 8.36 32.98
C ASP A 84 -20.79 6.84 33.01
N ILE A 85 -19.59 6.42 32.61
CA ILE A 85 -19.15 5.03 32.65
C ILE A 85 -18.13 4.89 33.77
N ASP A 86 -18.36 3.95 34.69
CA ASP A 86 -17.43 3.65 35.76
C ASP A 86 -16.11 3.10 35.19
N ASP A 87 -15.00 3.61 35.73
CA ASP A 87 -13.65 3.26 35.26
C ASP A 87 -13.36 1.74 35.34
N ASP A 88 -14.01 1.02 36.23
CA ASP A 88 -13.88 -0.44 36.37
C ASP A 88 -14.39 -1.22 35.14
N TYR A 89 -15.26 -0.63 34.34
CA TYR A 89 -15.76 -1.21 33.08
C TYR A 89 -15.00 -0.75 31.84
N ILE A 90 -14.00 0.12 32.00
CA ILE A 90 -13.24 0.68 30.86
C ILE A 90 -11.95 -0.10 30.67
N ALA A 91 -11.92 -1.00 29.69
CA ALA A 91 -10.70 -1.72 29.32
C ALA A 91 -9.68 -0.82 28.63
N SER A 92 -10.12 0.09 27.76
CA SER A 92 -9.26 1.05 27.07
C SER A 92 -10.04 2.21 26.47
N ILE A 93 -9.41 3.38 26.41
CA ILE A 93 -9.93 4.57 25.71
C ILE A 93 -8.98 4.86 24.55
N ILE A 94 -9.50 4.75 23.33
CA ILE A 94 -8.74 5.05 22.12
C ILE A 94 -9.19 6.40 21.57
N THR A 95 -8.31 7.38 21.59
CA THR A 95 -8.58 8.72 21.04
C THR A 95 -8.02 8.88 19.64
N VAL A 96 -8.54 9.84 18.86
CA VAL A 96 -7.98 10.22 17.56
C VAL A 96 -6.51 10.62 17.67
N LYS A 97 -6.10 11.19 18.81
CA LYS A 97 -4.70 11.54 19.07
C LYS A 97 -3.82 10.31 19.17
N ASP A 98 -4.29 9.24 19.79
CA ASP A 98 -3.54 7.99 19.95
C ASP A 98 -3.38 7.30 18.58
N LEU A 99 -4.45 7.25 17.79
CA LEU A 99 -4.40 6.73 16.43
C LEU A 99 -3.41 7.52 15.54
N ARG A 100 -3.42 8.85 15.64
CA ARG A 100 -2.45 9.70 14.92
C ARG A 100 -1.02 9.48 15.40
N LYS A 101 -0.80 9.26 16.69
CA LYS A 101 0.52 9.01 17.25
C LYS A 101 1.14 7.72 16.67
N VAL A 102 0.38 6.65 16.61
CA VAL A 102 0.82 5.38 16.01
C VAL A 102 1.14 5.56 14.52
N SER A 103 0.25 6.21 13.78
CA SER A 103 0.46 6.51 12.35
C SER A 103 1.70 7.38 12.12
N THR A 104 1.92 8.40 12.95
CA THR A 104 3.10 9.27 12.84
C THR A 104 4.38 8.51 13.16
N GLN A 105 4.39 7.68 14.19
CA GLN A 105 5.53 6.86 14.55
C GLN A 105 5.89 5.86 13.44
N MET A 106 4.90 5.20 12.86
CA MET A 106 5.08 4.31 11.72
C MET A 106 5.65 5.06 10.51
N LYS A 107 5.12 6.26 10.22
CA LYS A 107 5.61 7.12 9.13
C LYS A 107 7.06 7.54 9.34
N VAL A 108 7.47 7.87 10.56
CA VAL A 108 8.86 8.26 10.86
C VAL A 108 9.80 7.07 10.70
N SER A 109 9.45 5.91 11.26
CA SER A 109 10.29 4.71 11.19
C SER A 109 10.44 4.19 9.75
N MET A 110 9.33 4.07 9.03
CA MET A 110 9.36 3.64 7.62
C MET A 110 9.98 4.69 6.71
N GLY A 111 9.75 5.98 6.99
CA GLY A 111 10.28 7.09 6.20
C GLY A 111 11.80 7.11 6.20
N SER A 112 12.44 6.95 7.34
CA SER A 112 13.91 6.90 7.43
C SER A 112 14.51 5.74 6.65
N PHE A 113 13.86 4.57 6.71
CA PHE A 113 14.28 3.42 5.91
C PHE A 113 14.13 3.68 4.40
N MET A 114 13.00 4.25 3.98
CA MET A 114 12.75 4.59 2.58
C MET A 114 13.73 5.66 2.06
N ASP A 115 14.08 6.64 2.88
CA ASP A 115 15.08 7.63 2.51
C ASP A 115 16.46 6.99 2.30
N MET A 116 16.86 6.05 3.14
CA MET A 116 18.11 5.28 2.97
C MET A 116 18.11 4.51 1.64
N VAL A 117 17.03 3.80 1.33
CA VAL A 117 16.88 3.06 0.06
C VAL A 117 16.92 4.00 -1.13
N LYS A 118 16.29 5.18 -1.02
CA LYS A 118 16.30 6.20 -2.07
C LYS A 118 17.73 6.72 -2.34
N TYR A 119 18.49 7.07 -1.31
CA TYR A 119 19.88 7.53 -1.48
C TYR A 119 20.76 6.44 -2.08
N PHE A 120 20.61 5.20 -1.65
CA PHE A 120 21.31 4.06 -2.26
C PHE A 120 20.95 3.91 -3.74
N GLY A 121 19.68 4.02 -4.09
CA GLY A 121 19.22 3.97 -5.48
C GLY A 121 19.82 5.08 -6.35
N VAL A 122 19.91 6.31 -5.83
CA VAL A 122 20.54 7.44 -6.54
C VAL A 122 22.02 7.18 -6.79
N ILE A 123 22.76 6.70 -5.79
CA ILE A 123 24.18 6.37 -5.94
C ILE A 123 24.37 5.28 -7.00
N MET A 124 23.57 4.21 -6.95
CA MET A 124 23.61 3.13 -7.95
C MET A 124 23.30 3.63 -9.34
N PHE A 125 22.29 4.52 -9.47
CA PHE A 125 21.96 5.14 -10.76
C PHE A 125 23.11 5.94 -11.34
N ILE A 126 23.77 6.78 -10.54
CA ILE A 126 24.93 7.57 -10.98
C ILE A 126 26.07 6.64 -11.44
N LEU A 127 26.37 5.59 -10.69
CA LEU A 127 27.40 4.61 -11.06
C LEU A 127 27.08 3.89 -12.38
N LEU A 128 25.83 3.45 -12.55
CA LEU A 128 25.38 2.79 -13.79
C LEU A 128 25.45 3.75 -14.99
N MET A 129 25.01 5.01 -14.82
CA MET A 129 25.09 6.01 -15.87
C MET A 129 26.53 6.31 -16.26
N TYR A 130 27.44 6.41 -15.31
CA TYR A 130 28.87 6.55 -15.58
C TYR A 130 29.43 5.37 -16.37
N LEU A 131 29.16 4.13 -15.94
CA LEU A 131 29.64 2.92 -16.61
C LEU A 131 29.07 2.80 -18.03
N LEU A 132 27.79 3.06 -18.24
CA LEU A 132 27.17 3.04 -19.55
C LEU A 132 27.76 4.11 -20.48
N SER A 133 27.94 5.34 -19.98
CA SER A 133 28.54 6.42 -20.75
C SER A 133 29.98 6.09 -21.17
N LYS A 134 30.78 5.55 -20.25
CA LYS A 134 32.13 5.07 -20.52
C LYS A 134 32.12 3.98 -21.60
N GLN A 135 31.25 2.98 -21.48
CA GLN A 135 31.14 1.87 -22.43
C GLN A 135 30.73 2.38 -23.84
N ILE A 136 29.79 3.34 -23.92
CA ILE A 136 29.37 3.94 -25.20
C ILE A 136 30.56 4.65 -25.87
N ILE A 137 31.31 5.44 -25.12
CA ILE A 137 32.46 6.20 -25.64
C ILE A 137 33.55 5.20 -26.10
N GLU A 138 33.89 4.21 -25.31
CA GLU A 138 34.91 3.21 -25.66
C GLU A 138 34.53 2.42 -26.92
N LYS A 139 33.26 1.97 -26.98
CA LYS A 139 32.75 1.20 -28.14
C LYS A 139 32.72 2.02 -29.44
N ASN A 140 32.47 3.31 -29.36
CA ASN A 140 32.35 4.20 -30.50
C ASN A 140 33.60 5.05 -30.71
N SER A 141 34.73 4.82 -30.07
CA SER A 141 35.93 5.64 -30.12
C SER A 141 36.46 5.82 -31.52
N ASN A 142 36.46 4.81 -32.38
CA ASN A 142 36.88 4.91 -33.78
C ASN A 142 35.94 5.80 -34.59
N SER A 143 34.62 5.68 -34.41
CA SER A 143 33.64 6.54 -35.09
C SER A 143 33.75 8.00 -34.64
N ILE A 144 33.95 8.21 -33.34
CA ILE A 144 34.21 9.54 -32.76
C ILE A 144 35.47 10.16 -33.36
N ALA A 145 36.56 9.39 -33.46
CA ALA A 145 37.83 9.88 -34.06
C ALA A 145 37.67 10.23 -35.53
N LEU A 146 36.99 9.40 -36.32
CA LEU A 146 36.69 9.69 -37.73
C LEU A 146 35.86 10.96 -37.92
N THR A 147 34.82 11.12 -37.12
CA THR A 147 33.94 12.31 -37.14
C THR A 147 34.73 13.59 -36.77
N LYS A 148 35.68 13.47 -35.84
CA LYS A 148 36.55 14.57 -35.44
C LYS A 148 37.54 14.96 -36.58
N ILE A 149 38.08 14.01 -37.33
CA ILE A 149 38.89 14.23 -38.51
C ILE A 149 38.12 14.97 -39.61
N LEU A 150 36.81 14.70 -39.72
CA LEU A 150 35.91 15.38 -40.68
C LEU A 150 35.57 16.82 -40.26
N GLY A 151 36.09 17.29 -39.12
CA GLY A 151 35.98 18.69 -38.70
C GLY A 151 34.79 19.00 -37.76
N TYR A 152 34.08 17.99 -37.27
CA TYR A 152 33.03 18.19 -36.25
C TYR A 152 33.63 18.57 -34.91
N SER A 153 32.98 19.48 -34.22
CA SER A 153 33.36 19.94 -32.88
C SER A 153 32.98 18.85 -31.80
N ASP A 154 33.69 18.87 -30.67
CA ASP A 154 33.41 17.96 -29.56
C ASP A 154 31.97 18.11 -29.02
N MET A 155 31.41 19.32 -29.14
CA MET A 155 30.02 19.59 -28.71
C MET A 155 28.99 18.97 -29.67
N GLU A 156 29.23 19.00 -30.97
CA GLU A 156 28.33 18.38 -31.96
C GLU A 156 28.35 16.86 -31.84
N ILE A 157 29.55 16.27 -31.68
CA ILE A 157 29.72 14.84 -31.47
C ILE A 157 29.05 14.42 -30.16
N GLY A 158 29.32 15.14 -29.05
CA GLY A 158 28.72 14.92 -27.77
C GLY A 158 27.19 15.03 -27.79
N GLY A 159 26.66 16.01 -28.53
CA GLY A 159 25.22 16.22 -28.69
C GLY A 159 24.50 15.01 -29.28
N LEU A 160 25.08 14.36 -30.31
CA LEU A 160 24.50 13.16 -30.91
C LEU A 160 24.35 12.01 -29.90
N TYR A 161 25.35 11.77 -29.07
CA TYR A 161 25.32 10.72 -28.07
C TYR A 161 24.40 11.06 -26.88
N ILE A 162 24.38 12.33 -26.44
CA ILE A 162 23.54 12.83 -25.37
C ILE A 162 22.05 12.72 -25.75
N ILE A 163 21.67 13.14 -26.96
CA ILE A 163 20.29 13.07 -27.45
C ILE A 163 19.83 11.62 -27.51
N THR A 164 20.65 10.72 -28.07
CA THR A 164 20.32 9.30 -28.15
C THR A 164 20.13 8.72 -26.74
N THR A 165 21.04 9.01 -25.82
CA THR A 165 20.96 8.54 -24.44
C THR A 165 19.70 9.07 -23.75
N PHE A 166 19.40 10.36 -23.95
CA PHE A 166 18.21 10.99 -23.37
C PHE A 166 16.91 10.32 -23.85
N VAL A 167 16.78 10.05 -25.15
CA VAL A 167 15.61 9.36 -25.72
C VAL A 167 15.47 7.96 -25.12
N VAL A 168 16.55 7.20 -25.01
CA VAL A 168 16.54 5.87 -24.41
C VAL A 168 16.13 5.93 -22.93
N VAL A 169 16.64 6.89 -22.16
CA VAL A 169 16.29 7.08 -20.74
C VAL A 169 14.81 7.39 -20.58
N VAL A 170 14.25 8.29 -21.40
CA VAL A 170 12.83 8.65 -21.36
C VAL A 170 11.96 7.44 -21.68
N ILE A 171 12.29 6.67 -22.72
CA ILE A 171 11.54 5.45 -23.08
C ILE A 171 11.65 4.42 -21.96
N SER A 172 12.82 4.22 -21.41
CA SER A 172 13.04 3.27 -20.30
C SER A 172 12.25 3.66 -19.06
N LEU A 173 12.18 4.96 -18.74
CA LEU A 173 11.39 5.48 -17.62
C LEU A 173 9.89 5.21 -17.81
N LEU A 174 9.38 5.47 -19.02
CA LEU A 174 7.97 5.19 -19.35
C LEU A 174 7.61 3.70 -19.23
N LEU A 175 8.54 2.82 -19.58
CA LEU A 175 8.35 1.37 -19.42
C LEU A 175 8.54 0.91 -17.96
N ALA A 176 9.44 1.53 -17.22
CA ALA A 176 9.71 1.16 -15.83
C ALA A 176 8.52 1.46 -14.90
N ILE A 177 7.79 2.56 -15.11
CA ILE A 177 6.65 2.94 -14.26
C ILE A 177 5.61 1.83 -14.13
N PRO A 178 5.02 1.29 -15.22
CA PRO A 178 4.03 0.22 -15.10
C PRO A 178 4.63 -1.06 -14.52
N ILE A 179 5.87 -1.42 -14.87
CA ILE A 179 6.54 -2.62 -14.36
C ILE A 179 6.71 -2.52 -12.83
N VAL A 180 7.22 -1.41 -12.33
CA VAL A 180 7.41 -1.17 -10.89
C VAL A 180 6.06 -1.15 -10.17
N ASN A 181 5.03 -0.56 -10.76
CA ASN A 181 3.71 -0.53 -10.16
C ASN A 181 3.11 -1.94 -10.01
N ILE A 182 3.19 -2.77 -11.04
CA ILE A 182 2.75 -4.17 -11.00
C ILE A 182 3.54 -4.94 -9.94
N PHE A 183 4.86 -4.80 -9.92
CA PHE A 183 5.71 -5.49 -8.95
C PHE A 183 5.40 -5.10 -7.51
N LEU A 184 5.25 -3.79 -7.23
CA LEU A 184 4.91 -3.30 -5.90
C LEU A 184 3.51 -3.75 -5.48
N HIS A 185 2.53 -3.71 -6.38
CA HIS A 185 1.18 -4.19 -6.09
C HIS A 185 1.20 -5.67 -5.69
N GLU A 186 1.87 -6.51 -6.47
CA GLU A 186 2.01 -7.94 -6.18
C GLU A 186 2.74 -8.19 -4.86
N MET A 187 3.82 -7.46 -4.60
CA MET A 187 4.55 -7.54 -3.34
C MET A 187 3.66 -7.16 -2.13
N PHE A 188 2.84 -6.12 -2.25
CA PHE A 188 1.91 -5.72 -1.20
C PHE A 188 0.83 -6.77 -0.97
N THR A 189 0.19 -7.26 -2.02
CA THR A 189 -0.91 -8.22 -1.90
C THR A 189 -0.45 -9.60 -1.47
N SER A 190 0.61 -10.13 -2.06
CA SER A 190 1.04 -11.51 -1.82
C SER A 190 1.92 -11.66 -0.58
N TYR A 191 2.71 -10.65 -0.24
CA TYR A 191 3.65 -10.75 0.88
C TYR A 191 3.24 -9.92 2.10
N LEU A 192 3.04 -8.61 1.96
CA LEU A 192 2.77 -7.74 3.10
C LEU A 192 1.43 -8.05 3.76
N TYR A 193 0.37 -8.29 2.99
CA TYR A 193 -0.93 -8.63 3.56
C TYR A 193 -0.94 -9.93 4.36
N THR A 194 -0.11 -10.90 4.00
CA THR A 194 0.00 -12.17 4.75
C THR A 194 0.79 -12.01 6.05
N GLN A 195 1.77 -11.11 6.09
CA GLN A 195 2.63 -10.89 7.26
C GLN A 195 2.05 -9.88 8.27
N MET A 196 1.21 -8.97 7.82
CA MET A 196 0.60 -7.97 8.69
C MET A 196 -0.72 -8.44 9.28
N THR A 197 -0.92 -8.20 10.57
CA THR A 197 -2.21 -8.47 11.25
C THR A 197 -3.30 -7.48 10.86
N GLY A 198 -2.93 -6.27 10.40
CA GLY A 198 -3.83 -5.23 9.95
C GLY A 198 -3.99 -5.17 8.42
N TYR A 199 -4.60 -4.10 7.95
CA TYR A 199 -4.72 -3.75 6.55
C TYR A 199 -4.14 -2.35 6.30
N VAL A 200 -3.33 -2.23 5.25
CA VAL A 200 -2.81 -0.95 4.76
C VAL A 200 -3.15 -0.86 3.29
N PRO A 201 -4.00 0.09 2.86
CA PRO A 201 -4.36 0.21 1.46
C PRO A 201 -3.15 0.58 0.61
N TYR A 202 -2.99 -0.09 -0.53
CA TYR A 202 -1.97 0.25 -1.52
C TYR A 202 -2.47 1.40 -2.39
N ILE A 203 -2.04 2.63 -2.08
CA ILE A 203 -2.44 3.83 -2.82
C ILE A 203 -1.20 4.59 -3.25
N ILE A 204 -1.01 4.76 -4.56
CA ILE A 204 0.04 5.61 -5.13
C ILE A 204 -0.56 6.95 -5.52
N SER A 205 -0.07 8.02 -4.92
CA SER A 205 -0.48 9.37 -5.29
C SER A 205 0.09 9.76 -6.67
N ASN A 206 -0.72 10.46 -7.48
CA ASN A 206 -0.28 10.99 -8.77
C ASN A 206 0.97 11.89 -8.67
N SER A 207 1.15 12.55 -7.52
CA SER A 207 2.36 13.35 -7.25
C SER A 207 3.65 12.52 -7.21
N CYS A 208 3.57 11.21 -6.93
CA CYS A 208 4.73 10.32 -6.97
C CYS A 208 5.25 10.14 -8.40
N TYR A 209 4.34 9.97 -9.36
CA TYR A 209 4.73 9.84 -10.77
C TYR A 209 5.39 11.12 -11.30
N VAL A 210 4.85 12.29 -10.92
CA VAL A 210 5.47 13.58 -11.31
C VAL A 210 6.87 13.72 -10.72
N LYS A 211 7.07 13.34 -9.46
CA LYS A 211 8.40 13.37 -8.82
C LYS A 211 9.40 12.43 -9.49
N MET A 212 8.95 11.27 -9.96
CA MET A 212 9.81 10.31 -10.70
C MET A 212 10.32 10.91 -12.02
N PHE A 213 9.51 11.76 -12.71
CA PHE A 213 9.93 12.42 -13.92
C PHE A 213 10.88 13.61 -13.69
N ILE A 214 10.80 14.27 -12.54
CA ILE A 214 11.64 15.44 -12.21
C ILE A 214 13.00 14.99 -11.67
N MET A 215 13.09 13.82 -11.09
CA MET A 215 14.28 13.29 -10.45
C MET A 215 15.23 12.60 -11.46
#